data_b2737608fabf1886f1414ec805e136d7
#
_entry.id   b2737608fabf1886f1414ec805e136d7
#
_cell.length_a   1.000
_cell.length_b   1.000
_cell.length_c   1.000
_cell.angle_alpha   90.00
_cell.angle_beta   90.00
_cell.angle_gamma   90.00
#
_symmetry.space_group_name_H-M   'P 1'
#
loop_
_entity.id
_entity.type
_entity.pdbx_description
1 polymer ?
#
loop_
_entity_poly.entity_id
_entity_poly.type
_entity_poly.pdbx_seq_one_letter_code
_entity_poly.pdbx_strand_id
1 'polypeptide(L)'
;AKLHFKSLTERVLRARGVTAGSSPAADAKQAFADAFGDDSDAAPAKVHAPVELPESEAVTLAEAKKWLLEQVGTIGVSFELTTGGVTSIGLATENVRKFATVASSEELNEALGAWLTDASCQKAIYGAKDVTKSLLDFGIAIDGVNYDPLLLAYLLNPIRRGYEIDDVALEYLGLSVTRSDPNQLVAEETTDASLNAWLSLVIAERLYPQVEEEEQLRVYGEVELPTNNALARMEHLGVAVDVPKLEALFERLSTEVAEVAQKAYAIIGREINLASPKQLQTVLFDELGMTGTKQVKTGFSTNAAALNELFEQTQHPFLERLLEHREATKIRQIVETMLKSIG
;
A
#
# COMPACT_ATOMS: atom_id res chain seq x y z
N ALA A 1 15.62 17.12 8.59
CA ALA A 1 14.64 16.41 7.73
C ALA A 1 14.81 16.90 6.29
N LYS A 2 15.29 16.06 5.38
CA LYS A 2 15.40 16.37 3.94
C LYS A 2 14.03 16.13 3.29
N LEU A 3 13.31 17.21 2.98
CA LEU A 3 12.01 17.15 2.30
C LEU A 3 12.21 17.13 0.78
N HIS A 4 11.94 16.00 0.12
CA HIS A 4 12.08 15.80 -1.33
C HIS A 4 10.85 16.29 -2.13
N PHE A 5 10.50 17.58 -2.08
CA PHE A 5 9.42 18.13 -2.90
C PHE A 5 9.96 18.88 -4.13
N LYS A 6 10.06 18.21 -5.29
CA LYS A 6 10.52 18.83 -6.55
C LYS A 6 9.77 20.12 -6.90
N SER A 7 8.46 20.16 -6.78
CA SER A 7 7.63 21.35 -7.07
C SER A 7 7.84 22.49 -6.08
N LEU A 8 8.15 22.21 -4.81
CA LEU A 8 8.43 23.22 -3.81
C LEU A 8 9.82 23.84 -4.04
N THR A 9 10.81 23.03 -4.42
CA THR A 9 12.16 23.47 -4.76
C THR A 9 12.14 24.44 -5.93
N GLU A 10 11.39 24.15 -7.01
CA GLU A 10 11.22 25.06 -8.15
C GLU A 10 10.55 26.37 -7.77
N ARG A 11 9.57 26.35 -6.87
CA ARG A 11 8.89 27.58 -6.39
C ARG A 11 9.81 28.44 -5.53
N VAL A 12 10.64 27.83 -4.67
CA VAL A 12 11.61 28.54 -3.84
C VAL A 12 12.74 29.16 -4.69
N LEU A 13 13.22 28.47 -5.71
CA LEU A 13 14.22 29.00 -6.65
C LEU A 13 13.67 30.17 -7.45
N ARG A 14 12.42 30.11 -7.93
CA ARG A 14 11.75 31.24 -8.58
C ARG A 14 11.56 32.44 -7.64
N ALA A 15 11.23 32.23 -6.40
CA ALA A 15 11.05 33.31 -5.40
C ALA A 15 12.37 34.02 -5.05
N ARG A 16 13.52 33.36 -5.27
CA ARG A 16 14.86 33.97 -5.05
C ARG A 16 15.45 34.63 -6.27
N GLY A 17 14.71 34.81 -7.38
CA GLY A 17 15.13 35.62 -8.53
C GLY A 17 16.26 34.99 -9.37
N VAL A 18 16.45 33.67 -9.32
CA VAL A 18 17.39 32.97 -10.21
C VAL A 18 16.72 32.86 -11.58
N THR A 19 17.02 33.79 -12.49
CA THR A 19 16.53 33.79 -13.87
C THR A 19 17.30 32.77 -14.69
N ALA A 20 16.57 31.92 -15.37
CA ALA A 20 17.07 30.91 -16.29
C ALA A 20 17.73 31.52 -17.53
N GLY A 21 18.98 31.22 -17.72
CA GLY A 21 19.72 31.57 -18.95
C GLY A 21 20.84 30.56 -19.17
N SER A 22 20.47 29.34 -19.51
CA SER A 22 21.26 28.25 -20.09
C SER A 22 20.53 26.94 -19.78
N SER A 23 20.70 25.91 -20.59
CA SER A 23 19.92 24.66 -20.59
C SER A 23 19.40 24.20 -19.21
N PRO A 24 18.07 24.28 -18.94
CA PRO A 24 17.53 24.25 -17.57
C PRO A 24 17.74 22.92 -16.81
N ALA A 25 18.14 21.86 -17.50
CA ALA A 25 18.28 20.54 -16.91
C ALA A 25 19.68 20.25 -16.35
N ALA A 26 20.74 20.82 -16.93
CA ALA A 26 22.11 20.61 -16.47
C ALA A 26 22.46 21.53 -15.29
N ASP A 27 22.08 22.81 -15.39
CA ASP A 27 22.39 23.78 -14.34
C ASP A 27 21.53 23.59 -13.09
N ALA A 28 20.27 23.11 -13.24
CA ALA A 28 19.45 22.73 -12.09
C ALA A 28 20.01 21.49 -11.37
N LYS A 29 20.63 20.57 -12.10
CA LYS A 29 21.25 19.38 -11.52
C LYS A 29 22.55 19.73 -10.79
N GLN A 30 23.36 20.65 -11.37
CA GLN A 30 24.60 21.13 -10.77
C GLN A 30 24.33 22.03 -9.55
N ALA A 31 23.40 22.96 -9.65
CA ALA A 31 22.99 23.81 -8.53
C ALA A 31 22.33 23.02 -7.38
N PHE A 32 21.69 21.88 -7.68
CA PHE A 32 21.17 20.95 -6.67
C PHE A 32 22.29 20.14 -6.03
N ALA A 33 23.25 19.66 -6.81
CA ALA A 33 24.44 18.96 -6.31
C ALA A 33 25.32 19.89 -5.45
N ASP A 34 25.50 21.15 -5.85
CA ASP A 34 26.28 22.16 -5.11
C ASP A 34 25.57 22.62 -3.81
N ALA A 35 24.24 22.59 -3.79
CA ALA A 35 23.45 23.02 -2.62
C ALA A 35 23.17 21.90 -1.62
N PHE A 36 23.13 20.63 -2.06
CA PHE A 36 22.67 19.49 -1.27
C PHE A 36 23.59 18.28 -1.31
N GLY A 37 24.75 18.37 -1.98
CA GLY A 37 25.67 17.25 -2.23
C GLY A 37 25.15 16.35 -3.37
N ASP A 38 26.08 15.78 -4.09
CA ASP A 38 25.80 14.79 -5.14
C ASP A 38 25.26 13.51 -4.47
N ASP A 39 23.94 13.27 -4.58
CA ASP A 39 23.27 12.06 -4.06
C ASP A 39 23.66 10.77 -4.87
N SER A 40 24.81 10.77 -5.56
CA SER A 40 25.46 9.54 -6.03
C SER A 40 26.14 8.77 -4.89
N ASP A 41 26.31 9.38 -3.71
CA ASP A 41 26.53 8.68 -2.47
C ASP A 41 25.19 8.18 -1.93
N ALA A 42 24.73 7.04 -2.45
CA ALA A 42 23.95 6.13 -1.63
C ALA A 42 24.74 6.02 -0.32
N ALA A 43 24.16 6.45 0.80
CA ALA A 43 24.81 6.35 2.10
C ALA A 43 25.38 4.94 2.17
N PRO A 44 26.68 4.78 2.51
CA PRO A 44 27.31 3.47 2.49
C PRO A 44 26.38 2.54 3.24
N ALA A 45 26.01 1.42 2.61
CA ALA A 45 25.15 0.43 3.22
C ALA A 45 25.70 0.22 4.63
N LYS A 46 24.94 0.59 5.66
CA LYS A 46 25.39 0.47 7.05
C LYS A 46 25.84 -0.96 7.15
N VAL A 47 27.14 -1.20 7.39
CA VAL A 47 27.69 -2.55 7.53
C VAL A 47 27.00 -3.13 8.75
N HIS A 48 25.97 -3.91 8.50
CA HIS A 48 25.23 -4.58 9.56
C HIS A 48 26.05 -5.76 10.03
N ALA A 49 26.14 -5.97 11.34
CA ALA A 49 26.69 -7.22 11.85
C ALA A 49 25.87 -8.37 11.23
N PRO A 50 26.52 -9.43 10.73
CA PRO A 50 25.81 -10.54 10.14
C PRO A 50 24.83 -11.11 11.16
N VAL A 51 23.54 -11.16 10.78
CA VAL A 51 22.50 -11.79 11.59
C VAL A 51 22.44 -13.25 11.16
N GLU A 52 22.70 -14.15 12.07
CA GLU A 52 22.61 -15.59 11.80
C GLU A 52 21.14 -16.02 11.89
N LEU A 53 20.67 -16.67 10.83
CA LEU A 53 19.32 -17.22 10.77
C LEU A 53 19.26 -18.53 11.57
N PRO A 54 18.49 -18.63 12.68
CA PRO A 54 18.35 -19.86 13.43
C PRO A 54 17.69 -20.97 12.61
N GLU A 55 17.96 -22.22 12.91
CA GLU A 55 17.24 -23.34 12.33
C GLU A 55 15.75 -23.31 12.75
N SER A 56 14.89 -23.78 11.86
CA SER A 56 13.44 -23.87 12.11
C SER A 56 13.09 -25.23 12.72
N GLU A 57 12.24 -25.23 13.74
CA GLU A 57 11.77 -26.46 14.41
C GLU A 57 10.24 -26.59 14.26
N ALA A 58 9.80 -27.69 13.69
CA ALA A 58 8.40 -28.04 13.67
C ALA A 58 7.96 -28.60 15.03
N VAL A 59 6.91 -28.03 15.60
CA VAL A 59 6.38 -28.41 16.92
C VAL A 59 4.86 -28.56 16.85
N THR A 60 4.29 -29.26 17.82
CA THR A 60 2.85 -29.28 18.04
C THR A 60 2.39 -28.00 18.73
N LEU A 61 1.10 -27.65 18.64
CA LEU A 61 0.54 -26.51 19.37
C LEU A 61 0.70 -26.65 20.90
N ALA A 62 0.68 -27.87 21.42
CA ALA A 62 0.91 -28.13 22.84
C ALA A 62 2.37 -27.83 23.26
N GLU A 63 3.34 -28.22 22.45
CA GLU A 63 4.76 -27.89 22.67
C GLU A 63 5.02 -26.40 22.49
N ALA A 64 4.40 -25.77 21.49
CA ALA A 64 4.46 -24.31 21.32
C ALA A 64 3.93 -23.57 22.54
N LYS A 65 2.77 -24.00 23.09
CA LYS A 65 2.21 -23.44 24.33
C LYS A 65 3.17 -23.58 25.50
N LYS A 66 3.74 -24.77 25.71
CA LYS A 66 4.70 -25.01 26.79
C LYS A 66 5.92 -24.10 26.63
N TRP A 67 6.46 -24.03 25.44
CA TRP A 67 7.61 -23.18 25.14
C TRP A 67 7.32 -21.70 25.40
N LEU A 68 6.16 -21.18 24.96
CA LEU A 68 5.75 -19.79 25.17
C LEU A 68 5.66 -19.41 26.64
N LEU A 69 5.23 -20.32 27.55
CA LEU A 69 5.15 -20.08 28.98
C LEU A 69 6.53 -19.94 29.66
N GLU A 70 7.58 -20.38 29.00
CA GLU A 70 8.97 -20.31 29.47
C GLU A 70 9.69 -19.05 28.95
N GLN A 71 9.09 -18.34 27.97
CA GLN A 71 9.73 -17.18 27.35
C GLN A 71 9.47 -15.90 28.14
N VAL A 72 10.46 -15.03 28.11
CA VAL A 72 10.41 -13.66 28.65
C VAL A 72 10.78 -12.70 27.54
N GLY A 73 10.01 -11.61 27.41
CA GLY A 73 10.26 -10.60 26.39
C GLY A 73 9.34 -10.71 25.20
N THR A 74 9.73 -10.08 24.11
CA THR A 74 8.94 -10.01 22.88
C THR A 74 9.07 -11.28 22.08
N ILE A 75 7.97 -11.81 21.61
CA ILE A 75 7.92 -12.96 20.70
C ILE A 75 7.54 -12.47 19.30
N GLY A 76 8.35 -12.84 18.31
CA GLY A 76 7.98 -12.69 16.91
C GLY A 76 6.88 -13.69 16.56
N VAL A 77 5.83 -13.21 15.91
CA VAL A 77 4.66 -14.05 15.55
C VAL A 77 4.31 -13.82 14.10
N SER A 78 3.99 -14.88 13.40
CA SER A 78 3.39 -14.81 12.07
C SER A 78 2.37 -15.92 11.86
N PHE A 79 1.51 -15.75 10.89
CA PHE A 79 0.48 -16.71 10.53
C PHE A 79 0.49 -16.96 9.04
N GLU A 80 0.32 -18.21 8.63
CA GLU A 80 -0.04 -18.53 7.27
C GLU A 80 -1.55 -18.63 7.15
N LEU A 81 -2.08 -17.85 6.22
CA LEU A 81 -3.51 -17.65 6.04
C LEU A 81 -3.91 -18.12 4.64
N THR A 82 -4.98 -18.88 4.58
CA THR A 82 -5.65 -19.26 3.33
C THR A 82 -7.10 -18.79 3.38
N THR A 83 -7.82 -18.97 2.29
CA THR A 83 -9.28 -18.70 2.26
C THR A 83 -10.06 -19.55 3.25
N GLY A 84 -9.50 -20.67 3.71
CA GLY A 84 -10.12 -21.60 4.66
C GLY A 84 -9.78 -21.36 6.13
N GLY A 85 -8.84 -20.47 6.43
CA GLY A 85 -8.41 -20.19 7.81
C GLY A 85 -6.90 -20.12 7.98
N VAL A 86 -6.48 -20.17 9.23
CA VAL A 86 -5.06 -20.24 9.62
C VAL A 86 -4.57 -21.68 9.42
N THR A 87 -3.48 -21.84 8.68
CA THR A 87 -2.89 -23.16 8.41
C THR A 87 -1.60 -23.42 9.19
N SER A 88 -0.92 -22.35 9.62
CA SER A 88 0.30 -22.45 10.41
C SER A 88 0.49 -21.20 11.25
N ILE A 89 1.14 -21.34 12.40
CA ILE A 89 1.65 -20.26 13.23
C ILE A 89 3.16 -20.39 13.37
N GLY A 90 3.87 -19.28 13.13
CA GLY A 90 5.30 -19.14 13.39
C GLY A 90 5.53 -18.34 14.67
N LEU A 91 6.49 -18.78 15.44
CA LEU A 91 6.91 -18.21 16.73
C LEU A 91 8.42 -18.09 16.76
N ALA A 92 8.96 -16.96 17.22
CA ALA A 92 10.40 -16.79 17.29
C ALA A 92 10.85 -15.94 18.46
N THR A 93 12.03 -16.29 18.99
CA THR A 93 12.93 -15.40 19.71
C THR A 93 14.13 -15.10 18.82
N GLU A 94 15.08 -14.30 19.28
CA GLU A 94 16.29 -13.99 18.51
C GLU A 94 17.02 -15.25 18.01
N ASN A 95 17.11 -16.30 18.86
CA ASN A 95 17.91 -17.49 18.63
C ASN A 95 17.11 -18.76 18.32
N VAL A 96 15.78 -18.71 18.28
CA VAL A 96 14.92 -19.88 18.12
C VAL A 96 13.78 -19.53 17.16
N ARG A 97 13.54 -20.43 16.22
CA ARG A 97 12.36 -20.37 15.34
C ARG A 97 11.56 -21.65 15.47
N LYS A 98 10.27 -21.51 15.69
CA LYS A 98 9.33 -22.64 15.76
C LYS A 98 8.13 -22.39 14.89
N PHE A 99 7.59 -23.43 14.29
CA PHE A 99 6.29 -23.35 13.64
C PHE A 99 5.41 -24.54 14.03
N ALA A 100 4.11 -24.32 14.07
CA ALA A 100 3.13 -25.35 14.29
C ALA A 100 2.08 -25.31 13.20
N THR A 101 1.75 -26.47 12.64
CA THR A 101 0.61 -26.60 11.74
C THR A 101 -0.68 -26.49 12.53
N VAL A 102 -1.67 -25.83 11.95
CA VAL A 102 -2.99 -25.57 12.54
C VAL A 102 -4.04 -26.27 11.68
N ALA A 103 -4.81 -27.16 12.25
CA ALA A 103 -5.87 -27.86 11.53
C ALA A 103 -7.16 -27.03 11.45
N SER A 104 -7.43 -26.19 12.46
CA SER A 104 -8.57 -25.27 12.47
C SER A 104 -8.33 -24.07 13.39
N SER A 105 -9.08 -22.99 13.16
CA SER A 105 -9.06 -21.81 14.04
C SER A 105 -9.52 -22.13 15.46
N GLU A 106 -10.41 -23.11 15.63
CA GLU A 106 -10.86 -23.58 16.95
C GLU A 106 -9.71 -24.24 17.73
N GLU A 107 -8.97 -25.14 17.07
CA GLU A 107 -7.78 -25.77 17.67
C GLU A 107 -6.74 -24.73 18.11
N LEU A 108 -6.47 -23.72 17.27
CA LEU A 108 -5.55 -22.64 17.60
C LEU A 108 -6.03 -21.84 18.82
N ASN A 109 -7.32 -21.51 18.87
CA ASN A 109 -7.92 -20.79 19.99
C ASN A 109 -7.86 -21.59 21.29
N GLU A 110 -8.16 -22.88 21.25
CA GLU A 110 -8.08 -23.76 22.43
C GLU A 110 -6.63 -23.89 22.93
N ALA A 111 -5.69 -24.03 22.02
CA ALA A 111 -4.28 -24.20 22.38
C ALA A 111 -3.62 -22.90 22.84
N LEU A 112 -3.73 -21.83 22.06
CA LEU A 112 -2.95 -20.60 22.22
C LEU A 112 -3.80 -19.34 22.46
N GLY A 113 -5.13 -19.41 22.41
CA GLY A 113 -6.01 -18.24 22.49
C GLY A 113 -5.79 -17.39 23.75
N ALA A 114 -5.56 -18.01 24.90
CA ALA A 114 -5.24 -17.28 26.14
C ALA A 114 -3.94 -16.48 26.03
N TRP A 115 -2.90 -17.03 25.40
CA TRP A 115 -1.63 -16.33 25.18
C TRP A 115 -1.77 -15.28 24.08
N LEU A 116 -2.49 -15.58 23.01
CA LEU A 116 -2.71 -14.62 21.92
C LEU A 116 -3.43 -13.35 22.40
N THR A 117 -4.40 -13.50 23.32
CA THR A 117 -5.18 -12.37 23.89
C THR A 117 -4.58 -11.74 25.13
N ASP A 118 -3.48 -12.26 25.64
CA ASP A 118 -2.79 -11.66 26.78
C ASP A 118 -1.98 -10.42 26.34
N ALA A 119 -2.45 -9.25 26.75
CA ALA A 119 -1.80 -7.97 26.47
C ALA A 119 -0.43 -7.82 27.18
N SER A 120 -0.15 -8.61 28.22
CA SER A 120 1.15 -8.60 28.89
C SER A 120 2.23 -9.38 28.13
N CYS A 121 1.83 -10.28 27.23
CA CYS A 121 2.72 -11.02 26.35
C CYS A 121 3.02 -10.18 25.11
N GLN A 122 4.19 -9.54 25.08
CA GLN A 122 4.58 -8.67 23.98
C GLN A 122 4.80 -9.47 22.68
N LYS A 123 4.27 -8.97 21.59
CA LYS A 123 4.34 -9.60 20.27
C LYS A 123 4.87 -8.64 19.23
N ALA A 124 5.71 -9.16 18.33
CA ALA A 124 6.15 -8.48 17.12
C ALA A 124 5.50 -9.14 15.90
N ILE A 125 4.71 -8.38 15.14
CA ILE A 125 3.98 -8.86 13.97
C ILE A 125 4.15 -7.88 12.83
N TYR A 126 4.63 -8.35 11.67
CA TYR A 126 4.77 -7.54 10.47
C TYR A 126 3.41 -7.28 9.81
N GLY A 127 3.05 -6.01 9.61
CA GLY A 127 1.77 -5.66 9.02
C GLY A 127 0.58 -6.05 9.90
N ALA A 128 0.70 -5.76 11.19
CA ALA A 128 -0.23 -6.20 12.22
C ALA A 128 -1.71 -5.88 11.93
N LYS A 129 -2.01 -4.81 11.18
CA LYS A 129 -3.39 -4.45 10.80
C LYS A 129 -4.05 -5.55 9.99
N ASP A 130 -3.41 -5.97 8.91
CA ASP A 130 -4.00 -6.93 7.97
C ASP A 130 -4.03 -8.33 8.59
N VAL A 131 -3.00 -8.68 9.39
CA VAL A 131 -2.97 -9.92 10.16
C VAL A 131 -4.10 -9.95 11.18
N THR A 132 -4.28 -8.90 11.99
CA THR A 132 -5.34 -8.81 13.00
C THR A 132 -6.72 -8.90 12.37
N LYS A 133 -6.95 -8.18 11.26
CA LYS A 133 -8.21 -8.26 10.52
C LYS A 133 -8.50 -9.68 10.06
N SER A 134 -7.53 -10.34 9.42
CA SER A 134 -7.69 -11.71 8.93
C SER A 134 -7.93 -12.71 10.06
N LEU A 135 -7.26 -12.56 11.20
CA LEU A 135 -7.50 -13.39 12.37
C LEU A 135 -8.92 -13.23 12.92
N LEU A 136 -9.42 -11.98 12.99
CA LEU A 136 -10.81 -11.68 13.40
C LEU A 136 -11.83 -12.29 12.44
N ASP A 137 -11.55 -12.32 11.13
CA ASP A 137 -12.41 -12.97 10.13
C ASP A 137 -12.54 -14.48 10.39
N PHE A 138 -11.53 -15.09 11.04
CA PHE A 138 -11.53 -16.49 11.45
C PHE A 138 -11.88 -16.72 12.93
N GLY A 139 -12.37 -15.69 13.63
CA GLY A 139 -12.77 -15.78 15.04
C GLY A 139 -11.61 -15.87 16.02
N ILE A 140 -10.40 -15.47 15.62
CA ILE A 140 -9.21 -15.44 16.46
C ILE A 140 -8.94 -13.99 16.89
N ALA A 141 -8.89 -13.76 18.21
CA ALA A 141 -8.51 -12.47 18.77
C ALA A 141 -7.01 -12.45 19.11
N ILE A 142 -6.40 -11.28 18.96
CA ILE A 142 -5.00 -11.05 19.33
C ILE A 142 -4.85 -9.70 20.03
N ASP A 143 -4.06 -9.69 21.09
CA ASP A 143 -3.66 -8.51 21.84
C ASP A 143 -2.15 -8.56 22.17
N GLY A 144 -1.61 -7.48 22.76
CA GLY A 144 -0.19 -7.42 23.10
C GLY A 144 0.74 -7.28 21.87
N VAL A 145 0.22 -6.81 20.76
CA VAL A 145 1.04 -6.44 19.60
C VAL A 145 1.67 -5.08 19.88
N ASN A 146 2.90 -5.11 20.35
CA ASN A 146 3.66 -3.91 20.72
C ASN A 146 4.58 -3.44 19.60
N TYR A 147 4.93 -4.34 18.68
CA TYR A 147 5.85 -4.06 17.59
C TYR A 147 5.26 -4.47 16.25
N ASP A 148 5.12 -3.49 15.37
CA ASP A 148 4.84 -3.70 13.94
C ASP A 148 6.01 -3.12 13.12
N PRO A 149 6.92 -3.97 12.63
CA PRO A 149 8.10 -3.51 11.89
C PRO A 149 7.77 -2.78 10.59
N LEU A 150 6.62 -3.04 9.97
CA LEU A 150 6.15 -2.28 8.81
C LEU A 150 5.92 -0.81 9.17
N LEU A 151 5.25 -0.55 10.30
CA LEU A 151 5.03 0.82 10.77
C LEU A 151 6.34 1.51 11.17
N LEU A 152 7.26 0.78 11.83
CA LEU A 152 8.59 1.31 12.17
C LEU A 152 9.36 1.71 10.90
N ALA A 153 9.36 0.85 9.88
CA ALA A 153 9.99 1.13 8.59
C ALA A 153 9.32 2.30 7.86
N TYR A 154 8.00 2.41 7.94
CA TYR A 154 7.24 3.53 7.38
C TYR A 154 7.62 4.86 8.03
N LEU A 155 7.72 4.91 9.35
CA LEU A 155 8.12 6.13 10.06
C LEU A 155 9.52 6.59 9.69
N LEU A 156 10.47 5.66 9.52
CA LEU A 156 11.85 5.98 9.15
C LEU A 156 11.99 6.41 7.69
N ASN A 157 11.16 5.88 6.78
CA ASN A 157 11.25 6.18 5.35
C ASN A 157 9.87 6.24 4.67
N PRO A 158 9.02 7.26 4.93
CA PRO A 158 7.64 7.33 4.45
C PRO A 158 7.50 7.53 2.92
N ILE A 159 8.58 7.80 2.21
CA ILE A 159 8.57 7.98 0.74
C ILE A 159 8.82 6.69 -0.04
N ARG A 160 9.08 5.60 0.63
CA ARG A 160 9.30 4.29 0.02
C ARG A 160 8.03 3.83 -0.70
N ARG A 161 8.19 3.11 -1.82
CA ARG A 161 7.05 2.65 -2.65
C ARG A 161 6.43 1.34 -2.21
N GLY A 162 7.04 0.62 -1.30
CA GLY A 162 6.56 -0.65 -0.76
C GLY A 162 7.33 -1.04 0.49
N TYR A 163 6.71 -1.85 1.32
CA TYR A 163 7.25 -2.33 2.59
C TYR A 163 7.09 -3.84 2.67
N GLU A 164 7.54 -4.55 1.63
CA GLU A 164 7.60 -6.01 1.69
C GLU A 164 8.65 -6.42 2.73
N ILE A 165 8.36 -7.45 3.54
CA ILE A 165 9.21 -7.85 4.66
C ILE A 165 10.62 -8.21 4.19
N ASP A 166 10.76 -8.84 3.03
CA ASP A 166 12.05 -9.25 2.46
C ASP A 166 12.91 -8.05 2.05
N ASP A 167 12.27 -7.01 1.48
CA ASP A 167 12.93 -5.77 1.12
C ASP A 167 13.38 -4.98 2.36
N VAL A 168 12.57 -4.99 3.42
CA VAL A 168 12.91 -4.35 4.69
C VAL A 168 14.04 -5.12 5.38
N ALA A 169 14.01 -6.45 5.35
CA ALA A 169 15.10 -7.30 5.86
C ALA A 169 16.41 -7.05 5.12
N LEU A 170 16.37 -6.93 3.80
CA LEU A 170 17.56 -6.62 3.00
C LEU A 170 18.14 -5.24 3.35
N GLU A 171 17.28 -4.22 3.45
CA GLU A 171 17.72 -2.84 3.72
C GLU A 171 18.31 -2.66 5.13
N TYR A 172 17.65 -3.20 6.15
CA TYR A 172 18.00 -2.91 7.54
C TYR A 172 18.83 -4.00 8.23
N LEU A 173 18.79 -5.24 7.74
CA LEU A 173 19.57 -6.36 8.27
C LEU A 173 20.69 -6.82 7.32
N GLY A 174 20.65 -6.40 6.05
CA GLY A 174 21.53 -6.93 5.01
C GLY A 174 21.24 -8.39 4.65
N LEU A 175 20.07 -8.90 5.04
CA LEU A 175 19.67 -10.29 4.86
C LEU A 175 18.85 -10.46 3.57
N SER A 176 19.40 -11.20 2.60
CA SER A 176 18.66 -11.62 1.41
C SER A 176 17.91 -12.91 1.70
N VAL A 177 16.59 -12.83 1.72
CA VAL A 177 15.72 -13.99 1.94
C VAL A 177 15.39 -14.63 0.60
N THR A 178 15.82 -15.88 0.38
CA THR A 178 15.42 -16.65 -0.80
C THR A 178 14.20 -17.46 -0.44
N ARG A 179 13.06 -17.11 -1.05
CA ARG A 179 11.82 -17.90 -0.94
C ARG A 179 11.75 -18.88 -2.08
N SER A 180 11.21 -20.08 -1.83
CA SER A 180 10.98 -21.05 -2.89
C SER A 180 10.00 -20.46 -3.92
N ASP A 181 10.31 -20.62 -5.23
CA ASP A 181 9.43 -20.17 -6.30
C ASP A 181 8.12 -20.97 -6.26
N PRO A 182 6.94 -20.32 -6.13
CA PRO A 182 5.64 -20.99 -6.12
C PRO A 182 5.36 -21.77 -7.42
N ASN A 183 6.16 -21.60 -8.48
CA ASN A 183 6.06 -22.34 -9.75
C ASN A 183 6.98 -23.57 -9.82
N GLN A 184 7.77 -23.87 -8.80
CA GLN A 184 8.53 -25.12 -8.76
C GLN A 184 7.60 -26.31 -8.52
N LEU A 185 7.63 -27.26 -9.45
CA LEU A 185 6.79 -28.50 -9.47
C LEU A 185 7.16 -29.51 -8.36
N VAL A 186 8.01 -29.18 -7.43
CA VAL A 186 8.36 -30.00 -6.27
C VAL A 186 7.81 -29.31 -5.03
N ALA A 187 6.63 -29.73 -4.63
CA ALA A 187 5.99 -29.32 -3.40
C ALA A 187 6.68 -30.01 -2.20
N GLU A 188 7.84 -29.50 -1.83
CA GLU A 188 8.47 -29.81 -0.54
C GLU A 188 9.13 -28.56 0.01
N GLU A 189 8.29 -27.61 0.40
CA GLU A 189 8.58 -26.70 1.51
C GLU A 189 7.28 -25.98 1.80
N THR A 190 6.61 -26.41 2.84
CA THR A 190 5.65 -25.60 3.56
C THR A 190 6.34 -24.26 3.84
N THR A 191 5.76 -23.17 3.37
CA THR A 191 6.24 -21.84 3.68
C THR A 191 6.39 -21.78 5.20
N ASP A 192 7.63 -21.63 5.66
CA ASP A 192 7.95 -21.71 7.08
C ASP A 192 7.50 -20.41 7.77
N ALA A 193 6.32 -20.43 8.38
CA ALA A 193 5.80 -19.31 9.13
C ALA A 193 6.82 -18.76 10.15
N SER A 194 7.71 -19.58 10.69
CA SER A 194 8.70 -19.15 11.67
C SER A 194 9.72 -18.14 11.12
N LEU A 195 9.98 -18.15 9.80
CA LEU A 195 10.86 -17.17 9.18
C LEU A 195 10.29 -15.75 9.28
N ASN A 196 9.02 -15.58 8.92
CA ASN A 196 8.36 -14.27 9.04
C ASN A 196 8.20 -13.84 10.51
N ALA A 197 7.97 -14.77 11.42
CA ALA A 197 7.95 -14.49 12.85
C ALA A 197 9.30 -13.96 13.34
N TRP A 198 10.39 -14.62 12.95
CA TRP A 198 11.74 -14.21 13.32
C TRP A 198 12.11 -12.87 12.67
N LEU A 199 11.83 -12.68 11.39
CA LEU A 199 12.05 -11.40 10.71
C LEU A 199 11.26 -10.27 11.38
N SER A 200 10.02 -10.51 11.79
CA SER A 200 9.22 -9.52 12.51
C SER A 200 9.90 -9.07 13.80
N LEU A 201 10.50 -9.99 14.55
CA LEU A 201 11.19 -9.65 15.79
C LEU A 201 12.48 -8.89 15.52
N VAL A 202 13.39 -9.45 14.70
CA VAL A 202 14.72 -8.87 14.53
C VAL A 202 14.69 -7.53 13.77
N ILE A 203 13.75 -7.34 12.87
CA ILE A 203 13.51 -6.04 12.23
C ILE A 203 13.00 -5.04 13.27
N ALA A 204 12.05 -5.42 14.14
CA ALA A 204 11.55 -4.55 15.20
C ALA A 204 12.67 -4.10 16.14
N GLU A 205 13.49 -5.03 16.61
CA GLU A 205 14.63 -4.75 17.47
C GLU A 205 15.65 -3.81 16.81
N ARG A 206 15.81 -3.92 15.49
CA ARG A 206 16.70 -3.07 14.70
C ARG A 206 16.15 -1.67 14.46
N LEU A 207 14.86 -1.55 14.20
CA LEU A 207 14.24 -0.27 13.81
C LEU A 207 13.77 0.55 15.02
N TYR A 208 13.33 -0.08 16.09
CA TYR A 208 12.77 0.61 17.24
C TYR A 208 13.73 1.66 17.85
N PRO A 209 15.02 1.37 18.08
CA PRO A 209 15.96 2.38 18.55
C PRO A 209 16.18 3.53 17.56
N GLN A 210 16.08 3.27 16.24
CA GLN A 210 16.22 4.32 15.24
C GLN A 210 15.00 5.27 15.24
N VAL A 211 13.78 4.72 15.44
CA VAL A 211 12.55 5.52 15.61
C VAL A 211 12.63 6.36 16.89
N GLU A 212 13.29 5.85 17.95
CA GLU A 212 13.59 6.59 19.18
C GLU A 212 14.57 7.75 18.93
N GLU A 213 15.66 7.50 18.22
CA GLU A 213 16.64 8.51 17.83
C GLU A 213 16.03 9.65 16.99
N GLU A 214 15.03 9.33 16.15
CA GLU A 214 14.28 10.31 15.36
C GLU A 214 13.11 10.96 16.15
N GLU A 215 13.01 10.73 17.46
CA GLU A 215 11.97 11.25 18.35
C GLU A 215 10.52 10.91 17.92
N GLN A 216 10.32 9.77 17.25
CA GLN A 216 9.03 9.37 16.68
C GLN A 216 8.29 8.30 17.51
N LEU A 217 8.83 7.82 18.63
CA LEU A 217 8.19 6.79 19.46
C LEU A 217 6.80 7.20 19.96
N ARG A 218 6.60 8.49 20.21
CA ARG A 218 5.28 8.98 20.57
C ARG A 218 4.26 8.82 19.46
N VAL A 219 4.65 9.14 18.22
CA VAL A 219 3.78 8.95 17.04
C VAL A 219 3.50 7.46 16.85
N TYR A 220 4.52 6.63 16.96
CA TYR A 220 4.38 5.18 16.86
C TYR A 220 3.40 4.60 17.88
N GLY A 221 3.62 4.89 19.18
CA GLY A 221 2.88 4.25 20.27
C GLY A 221 1.50 4.88 20.55
N GLU A 222 1.35 6.20 20.35
CA GLU A 222 0.10 6.90 20.68
C GLU A 222 -0.82 7.11 19.44
N VAL A 223 -0.29 7.00 18.23
CA VAL A 223 -1.05 7.24 16.99
C VAL A 223 -1.07 6.02 16.11
N GLU A 224 0.07 5.60 15.55
CA GLU A 224 0.13 4.60 14.49
C GLU A 224 -0.37 3.22 14.97
N LEU A 225 0.18 2.71 16.06
CA LEU A 225 -0.16 1.38 16.56
C LEU A 225 -1.62 1.27 17.03
N PRO A 226 -2.17 2.22 17.81
CA PRO A 226 -3.60 2.22 18.16
C PRO A 226 -4.52 2.38 16.95
N THR A 227 -4.11 3.19 15.96
CA THR A 227 -4.86 3.38 14.72
C THR A 227 -4.93 2.08 13.91
N ASN A 228 -3.84 1.33 13.83
CA ASN A 228 -3.82 0.01 13.19
C ASN A 228 -4.88 -0.92 13.78
N ASN A 229 -4.93 -1.02 15.11
CA ASN A 229 -5.92 -1.85 15.80
C ASN A 229 -7.36 -1.38 15.57
N ALA A 230 -7.59 -0.07 15.56
CA ALA A 230 -8.91 0.49 15.28
C ALA A 230 -9.35 0.19 13.84
N LEU A 231 -8.45 0.40 12.87
CA LEU A 231 -8.71 0.14 11.45
C LEU A 231 -8.93 -1.35 11.18
N ALA A 232 -8.15 -2.25 11.78
CA ALA A 232 -8.36 -3.69 11.64
C ALA A 232 -9.77 -4.12 12.06
N ARG A 233 -10.26 -3.61 13.21
CA ARG A 233 -11.62 -3.87 13.71
C ARG A 233 -12.69 -3.24 12.83
N MET A 234 -12.48 -2.02 12.34
CA MET A 234 -13.41 -1.34 11.44
C MET A 234 -13.53 -2.09 10.10
N GLU A 235 -12.41 -2.51 9.54
CA GLU A 235 -12.36 -3.28 8.29
C GLU A 235 -12.96 -4.69 8.44
N HIS A 236 -12.78 -5.33 9.60
CA HIS A 236 -13.44 -6.60 9.92
C HIS A 236 -14.96 -6.44 10.03
N LEU A 237 -15.45 -5.40 10.73
CA LEU A 237 -16.90 -5.15 10.86
C LEU A 237 -17.54 -4.75 9.54
N GLY A 238 -16.78 -4.11 8.67
CA GLY A 238 -17.27 -3.60 7.40
C GLY A 238 -18.31 -2.48 7.55
N VAL A 239 -18.93 -2.13 6.45
CA VAL A 239 -20.00 -1.12 6.36
C VAL A 239 -21.22 -1.74 5.71
N ALA A 240 -22.39 -1.65 6.35
CA ALA A 240 -23.63 -2.12 5.78
C ALA A 240 -24.02 -1.27 4.56
N VAL A 241 -24.33 -1.94 3.45
CA VAL A 241 -24.67 -1.32 2.18
C VAL A 241 -26.04 -1.80 1.70
N ASP A 242 -26.86 -0.87 1.22
CA ASP A 242 -28.15 -1.19 0.57
C ASP A 242 -27.87 -1.59 -0.89
N VAL A 243 -27.59 -2.87 -1.10
CA VAL A 243 -27.22 -3.43 -2.42
C VAL A 243 -28.26 -3.11 -3.49
N PRO A 244 -29.58 -3.33 -3.27
CA PRO A 244 -30.61 -3.00 -4.26
C PRO A 244 -30.59 -1.53 -4.69
N LYS A 245 -30.30 -0.59 -3.77
CA LYS A 245 -30.18 0.82 -4.12
C LYS A 245 -28.95 1.12 -4.96
N LEU A 246 -27.81 0.47 -4.66
CA LEU A 246 -26.60 0.62 -5.46
C LEU A 246 -26.77 0.05 -6.86
N GLU A 247 -27.41 -1.11 -7.01
CA GLU A 247 -27.73 -1.71 -8.31
C GLU A 247 -28.64 -0.80 -9.13
N ALA A 248 -29.73 -0.30 -8.54
CA ALA A 248 -30.63 0.64 -9.20
C ALA A 248 -29.90 1.96 -9.60
N LEU A 249 -28.99 2.44 -8.76
CA LEU A 249 -28.16 3.60 -9.07
C LEU A 249 -27.20 3.32 -10.23
N PHE A 250 -26.58 2.15 -10.26
CA PHE A 250 -25.68 1.72 -11.34
C PHE A 250 -26.42 1.64 -12.68
N GLU A 251 -27.60 1.04 -12.71
CA GLU A 251 -28.43 0.96 -13.93
C GLU A 251 -28.84 2.34 -14.42
N ARG A 252 -29.29 3.22 -13.51
CA ARG A 252 -29.66 4.60 -13.85
C ARG A 252 -28.46 5.36 -14.46
N LEU A 253 -27.29 5.29 -13.82
CA LEU A 253 -26.07 5.94 -14.30
C LEU A 253 -25.59 5.34 -15.63
N SER A 254 -25.76 4.03 -15.82
CA SER A 254 -25.41 3.36 -17.09
C SER A 254 -26.28 3.86 -18.24
N THR A 255 -27.57 4.04 -17.99
CA THR A 255 -28.51 4.64 -18.95
C THR A 255 -28.15 6.09 -19.26
N GLU A 256 -27.89 6.90 -18.24
CA GLU A 256 -27.48 8.30 -18.38
C GLU A 256 -26.18 8.44 -19.21
N VAL A 257 -25.17 7.62 -18.93
CA VAL A 257 -23.90 7.59 -19.71
C VAL A 257 -24.19 7.27 -21.19
N ALA A 258 -25.06 6.30 -21.46
CA ALA A 258 -25.42 5.94 -22.83
C ALA A 258 -26.18 7.07 -23.54
N GLU A 259 -27.14 7.70 -22.88
CA GLU A 259 -27.89 8.83 -23.44
C GLU A 259 -27.02 10.04 -23.75
N VAL A 260 -26.12 10.39 -22.83
CA VAL A 260 -25.18 11.51 -23.03
C VAL A 260 -24.20 11.20 -24.15
N ALA A 261 -23.72 9.95 -24.25
CA ALA A 261 -22.88 9.53 -25.37
C ALA A 261 -23.61 9.69 -26.71
N GLN A 262 -24.88 9.26 -26.82
CA GLN A 262 -25.67 9.44 -28.03
C GLN A 262 -25.87 10.92 -28.40
N LYS A 263 -26.11 11.79 -27.41
CA LYS A 263 -26.18 13.24 -27.65
C LYS A 263 -24.85 13.81 -28.17
N ALA A 264 -23.70 13.35 -27.64
CA ALA A 264 -22.39 13.74 -28.14
C ALA A 264 -22.16 13.25 -29.58
N TYR A 265 -22.52 11.99 -29.89
CA TYR A 265 -22.40 11.43 -31.26
C TYR A 265 -23.29 12.15 -32.26
N ALA A 266 -24.49 12.55 -31.87
CA ALA A 266 -25.38 13.30 -32.75
C ALA A 266 -24.79 14.66 -33.19
N ILE A 267 -23.98 15.29 -32.33
CA ILE A 267 -23.32 16.57 -32.66
C ILE A 267 -22.23 16.39 -33.71
N ILE A 268 -21.45 15.31 -33.61
CA ILE A 268 -20.32 15.04 -34.53
C ILE A 268 -20.68 14.12 -35.69
N GLY A 269 -21.94 13.60 -35.73
CA GLY A 269 -22.46 12.75 -36.80
C GLY A 269 -21.93 11.32 -36.83
N ARG A 270 -21.22 10.86 -35.82
CA ARG A 270 -20.65 9.50 -35.74
C ARG A 270 -20.35 9.06 -34.31
N GLU A 271 -20.24 7.76 -34.10
CA GLU A 271 -19.79 7.18 -32.86
C GLU A 271 -18.27 7.19 -32.74
N ILE A 272 -17.75 7.46 -31.54
CA ILE A 272 -16.35 7.40 -31.17
C ILE A 272 -16.19 6.86 -29.76
N ASN A 273 -14.98 6.44 -29.42
CA ASN A 273 -14.67 6.18 -28.00
C ASN A 273 -14.38 7.49 -27.28
N LEU A 274 -15.35 8.01 -26.51
CA LEU A 274 -15.25 9.25 -25.72
C LEU A 274 -14.19 9.18 -24.59
N ALA A 275 -13.67 7.98 -24.27
CA ALA A 275 -12.55 7.78 -23.35
C ALA A 275 -11.20 7.78 -24.07
N SER A 276 -11.14 7.71 -25.39
CA SER A 276 -9.90 7.65 -26.16
C SER A 276 -9.30 9.03 -26.42
N PRO A 277 -8.15 9.39 -25.79
CA PRO A 277 -7.50 10.68 -26.05
C PRO A 277 -7.20 10.92 -27.52
N LYS A 278 -6.79 9.88 -28.26
CA LYS A 278 -6.44 9.97 -29.68
C LYS A 278 -7.64 10.30 -30.56
N GLN A 279 -8.79 9.65 -30.35
CA GLN A 279 -10.00 9.94 -31.11
C GLN A 279 -10.56 11.30 -30.78
N LEU A 280 -10.48 11.71 -29.51
CA LEU A 280 -10.90 13.05 -29.07
C LEU A 280 -10.04 14.15 -29.68
N GLN A 281 -8.72 13.95 -29.78
CA GLN A 281 -7.82 14.90 -30.44
C GLN A 281 -8.22 15.12 -31.89
N THR A 282 -8.47 14.06 -32.64
CA THR A 282 -8.92 14.15 -34.05
C THR A 282 -10.25 14.92 -34.14
N VAL A 283 -11.23 14.62 -33.30
CA VAL A 283 -12.51 15.33 -33.31
C VAL A 283 -12.36 16.82 -32.95
N LEU A 284 -11.68 17.10 -31.85
CA LEU A 284 -11.61 18.46 -31.32
C LEU A 284 -10.73 19.39 -32.18
N PHE A 285 -9.59 18.93 -32.62
CA PHE A 285 -8.58 19.76 -33.25
C PHE A 285 -8.58 19.66 -34.78
N ASP A 286 -8.79 18.45 -35.33
CA ASP A 286 -8.77 18.26 -36.78
C ASP A 286 -10.15 18.49 -37.43
N GLU A 287 -11.24 18.00 -36.84
CA GLU A 287 -12.58 18.07 -37.43
C GLU A 287 -13.34 19.34 -37.01
N LEU A 288 -13.33 19.69 -35.71
CA LEU A 288 -14.02 20.87 -35.17
C LEU A 288 -13.14 22.12 -35.19
N GLY A 289 -11.86 22.01 -35.56
CA GLY A 289 -10.95 23.14 -35.71
C GLY A 289 -10.73 23.98 -34.45
N MET A 290 -10.88 23.37 -33.26
CA MET A 290 -10.68 24.10 -32.01
C MET A 290 -9.21 24.44 -31.79
N THR A 291 -8.95 25.52 -31.06
CA THR A 291 -7.57 25.87 -30.64
C THR A 291 -6.98 24.76 -29.77
N GLY A 292 -5.70 24.42 -30.02
CA GLY A 292 -5.03 23.34 -29.29
C GLY A 292 -4.89 23.67 -27.80
N THR A 293 -5.10 22.67 -26.97
CA THR A 293 -4.82 22.74 -25.54
C THR A 293 -3.31 22.62 -25.26
N LYS A 294 -2.91 22.56 -23.98
CA LYS A 294 -1.50 22.35 -23.60
C LYS A 294 -0.92 21.10 -24.29
N GLN A 295 0.20 21.25 -24.98
CA GLN A 295 0.92 20.15 -25.61
C GLN A 295 1.52 19.19 -24.56
N VAL A 296 1.34 17.90 -24.79
CA VAL A 296 1.97 16.79 -24.02
C VAL A 296 2.72 15.88 -25.02
N LYS A 297 3.49 14.90 -24.51
CA LYS A 297 4.30 14.01 -25.38
C LYS A 297 3.51 13.29 -26.48
N THR A 298 2.21 13.10 -26.30
CA THR A 298 1.31 12.35 -27.20
C THR A 298 0.33 13.26 -27.98
N GLY A 299 0.57 14.59 -28.03
CA GLY A 299 -0.30 15.55 -28.69
C GLY A 299 -0.89 16.58 -27.73
N PHE A 300 -2.11 17.05 -28.00
CA PHE A 300 -2.79 17.99 -27.13
C PHE A 300 -3.47 17.28 -25.94
N SER A 301 -3.42 17.92 -24.76
CA SER A 301 -4.06 17.35 -23.57
C SER A 301 -5.57 17.33 -23.72
N THR A 302 -6.17 16.18 -23.39
CA THR A 302 -7.64 15.99 -23.30
C THR A 302 -8.07 15.68 -21.87
N ASN A 303 -7.30 16.07 -20.85
CA ASN A 303 -7.71 15.91 -19.47
C ASN A 303 -8.87 16.86 -19.09
N ALA A 304 -9.51 16.62 -17.95
CA ALA A 304 -10.70 17.40 -17.55
C ALA A 304 -10.42 18.91 -17.47
N ALA A 305 -9.27 19.32 -16.93
CA ALA A 305 -8.91 20.75 -16.82
C ALA A 305 -8.76 21.41 -18.20
N ALA A 306 -8.06 20.76 -19.14
CA ALA A 306 -7.87 21.27 -20.49
C ALA A 306 -9.19 21.34 -21.29
N LEU A 307 -10.07 20.36 -21.11
CA LEU A 307 -11.39 20.36 -21.77
C LEU A 307 -12.35 21.41 -21.17
N ASN A 308 -12.30 21.67 -19.86
CA ASN A 308 -13.05 22.74 -19.23
C ASN A 308 -12.60 24.10 -19.75
N GLU A 309 -11.28 24.34 -19.79
CA GLU A 309 -10.71 25.57 -20.36
C GLU A 309 -11.14 25.77 -21.82
N LEU A 310 -11.10 24.70 -22.62
CA LEU A 310 -11.53 24.75 -24.02
C LEU A 310 -13.04 25.00 -24.14
N PHE A 311 -13.84 24.45 -23.23
CA PHE A 311 -15.28 24.71 -23.18
C PHE A 311 -15.58 26.17 -22.80
N GLU A 312 -14.88 26.71 -21.80
CA GLU A 312 -15.03 28.13 -21.42
C GLU A 312 -14.73 29.08 -22.60
N GLN A 313 -13.76 28.74 -23.44
CA GLN A 313 -13.35 29.53 -24.59
C GLN A 313 -14.30 29.42 -25.79
N THR A 314 -14.83 28.21 -26.02
CA THR A 314 -15.56 27.91 -27.26
C THR A 314 -17.08 27.76 -27.09
N GLN A 315 -17.54 27.41 -25.88
CA GLN A 315 -18.95 27.07 -25.57
C GLN A 315 -19.54 26.01 -26.52
N HIS A 316 -18.68 25.12 -27.04
CA HIS A 316 -19.11 24.14 -28.05
C HIS A 316 -19.94 23.01 -27.43
N PRO A 317 -21.13 22.68 -28.00
CA PRO A 317 -22.04 21.70 -27.41
C PRO A 317 -21.44 20.30 -27.24
N PHE A 318 -20.51 19.89 -28.12
CA PHE A 318 -19.82 18.62 -28.00
C PHE A 318 -18.98 18.54 -26.71
N LEU A 319 -18.28 19.61 -26.35
CA LEU A 319 -17.48 19.64 -25.11
C LEU A 319 -18.38 19.57 -23.86
N GLU A 320 -19.51 20.23 -23.88
CA GLU A 320 -20.51 20.12 -22.79
C GLU A 320 -20.92 18.67 -22.59
N ARG A 321 -21.33 17.97 -23.66
CA ARG A 321 -21.72 16.55 -23.57
C ARG A 321 -20.56 15.64 -23.23
N LEU A 322 -19.35 15.92 -23.70
CA LEU A 322 -18.16 15.16 -23.36
C LEU A 322 -17.80 15.25 -21.87
N LEU A 323 -17.89 16.45 -21.30
CA LEU A 323 -17.63 16.66 -19.87
C LEU A 323 -18.71 15.99 -19.01
N GLU A 324 -19.99 16.15 -19.37
CA GLU A 324 -21.13 15.48 -18.73
C GLU A 324 -20.96 13.94 -18.77
N HIS A 325 -20.61 13.39 -19.94
CA HIS A 325 -20.34 11.96 -20.09
C HIS A 325 -19.22 11.47 -19.20
N ARG A 326 -18.13 12.23 -19.07
CA ARG A 326 -17.00 11.86 -18.22
C ARG A 326 -17.34 11.88 -16.74
N GLU A 327 -18.10 12.86 -16.30
CA GLU A 327 -18.57 12.95 -14.93
C GLU A 327 -19.49 11.77 -14.57
N ALA A 328 -20.51 11.53 -15.40
CA ALA A 328 -21.41 10.39 -15.22
C ALA A 328 -20.68 9.04 -15.25
N THR A 329 -19.72 8.87 -16.18
CA THR A 329 -18.90 7.66 -16.26
C THR A 329 -18.06 7.46 -15.00
N LYS A 330 -17.46 8.53 -14.46
CA LYS A 330 -16.67 8.47 -13.22
C LYS A 330 -17.53 8.05 -12.03
N ILE A 331 -18.71 8.63 -11.88
CA ILE A 331 -19.63 8.26 -10.79
C ILE A 331 -20.10 6.82 -10.95
N ARG A 332 -20.46 6.39 -12.16
CA ARG A 332 -20.81 5.00 -12.46
C ARG A 332 -19.69 4.03 -12.08
N GLN A 333 -18.43 4.35 -12.40
CA GLN A 333 -17.29 3.51 -12.04
C GLN A 333 -17.08 3.39 -10.52
N ILE A 334 -17.36 4.46 -9.76
CA ILE A 334 -17.29 4.42 -8.28
C ILE A 334 -18.36 3.44 -7.76
N VAL A 335 -19.59 3.55 -8.25
CA VAL A 335 -20.69 2.64 -7.84
C VAL A 335 -20.38 1.19 -8.24
N GLU A 336 -19.86 0.97 -9.44
CA GLU A 336 -19.42 -0.35 -9.92
C GLU A 336 -18.33 -0.96 -9.02
N THR A 337 -17.36 -0.14 -8.60
CA THR A 337 -16.31 -0.58 -7.68
C THR A 337 -16.87 -0.94 -6.31
N MET A 338 -17.82 -0.14 -5.80
CA MET A 338 -18.52 -0.48 -4.56
C MET A 338 -19.26 -1.81 -4.66
N LEU A 339 -20.03 -2.03 -5.75
CA LEU A 339 -20.73 -3.29 -5.96
C LEU A 339 -19.78 -4.50 -6.04
N LYS A 340 -18.61 -4.35 -6.68
CA LYS A 340 -17.59 -5.41 -6.75
C LYS A 340 -16.89 -5.68 -5.43
N SER A 341 -16.94 -4.74 -4.48
CA SER A 341 -16.31 -4.87 -3.16
C SER A 341 -17.26 -5.47 -2.11
N ILE A 342 -18.49 -5.77 -2.47
CA ILE A 342 -19.47 -6.43 -1.57
C ILE A 342 -19.11 -7.91 -1.52
N GLY A 343 -18.75 -8.38 -0.31
CA GLY A 343 -18.43 -9.79 -0.02
C GLY A 343 -19.64 -10.55 0.48
#